data_b65c37ddb05ab0b955e32151ecdd486e
#
_entry.id   b65c37ddb05ab0b955e32151ecdd486e
#
_cell.length_a   1.000
_cell.length_b   1.000
_cell.length_c   1.000
_cell.angle_alpha   90.00
_cell.angle_beta   90.00
_cell.angle_gamma   90.00
#
_symmetry.space_group_name_H-M   'P 1'
#
loop_
_entity.id
_entity.type
_entity.pdbx_description
1 polymer ?
#
loop_
_entity_poly.entity_id
_entity_poly.type
_entity_poly.pdbx_seq_one_letter_code
_entity_poly.pdbx_strand_id
1 'polypeptide(L)'
;MTYFGNVTDNDTENVFKGNKDGKPSKVKIIQKYKRREKMKKKLLSAILAASMIATALVGCGGAQQAAAPAADSTPAADSAPAAEEADDDEDVEEADEAEEVAEADGQVYYLNFKPEQDQQWQDLAASYTKQTGVPVTVVTAASGTYEETLTAEIAKDEAPTLFQVNGPVGLANWSDYCYDLTGSEIYNNLTSDSFALKNDGEVAGIAYVIESYGIITNAELLEKAGYTTDDIQSFEDLKKVAEDITARKDELGFAAFTSTGMDGSSDWRFKTHLANLPIYFEYQADGISDTKAIKGSYLDNYKQIFDLYINNSTCDPKELASKTGDDAENEFAEGKAVFFQNGSWEYGNLTGKGMTDDQLKMIPIYVGAGDEANQGLCTGTENFWCVNNEASDEDIQATLDFIGWCVSSDEGTQAMSDMGFTIPFKNAKENPNVFVKADSALTAAGKTPVSWNFTTMPSEEWKNGVGSALTAYAAGTDSWDAVVTAFVDGWATEKALAE
;
A
#
# COMPACT_ATOMS: atom_id res chain seq x y z
N MET A 1 28.10 -41.18 17.72
CA MET A 1 27.38 -42.24 16.98
C MET A 1 25.90 -42.02 17.24
N THR A 2 25.20 -41.35 16.38
CA THR A 2 23.78 -41.05 16.50
C THR A 2 23.10 -41.57 15.23
N TYR A 3 22.24 -42.55 15.40
CA TYR A 3 21.48 -43.21 14.32
C TYR A 3 20.42 -42.25 13.78
N PHE A 4 20.50 -41.93 12.51
CA PHE A 4 19.39 -41.47 11.71
C PHE A 4 18.77 -42.66 10.98
N GLY A 5 17.59 -43.07 11.44
CA GLY A 5 16.79 -44.07 10.75
C GLY A 5 16.09 -43.44 9.54
N ASN A 6 16.25 -44.07 8.39
CA ASN A 6 15.48 -43.75 7.17
C ASN A 6 14.00 -44.06 7.43
N VAL A 7 13.14 -43.03 7.30
CA VAL A 7 11.68 -43.20 7.24
C VAL A 7 11.35 -43.54 5.79
N THR A 8 10.83 -44.71 5.54
CA THR A 8 10.38 -45.15 4.21
C THR A 8 8.93 -44.75 3.96
N ASP A 9 8.59 -44.51 2.69
CA ASP A 9 7.31 -43.99 2.16
C ASP A 9 6.02 -44.76 2.50
N ASN A 10 6.06 -45.75 3.36
CA ASN A 10 4.91 -46.61 3.69
C ASN A 10 4.15 -46.19 4.95
N ASP A 11 4.53 -45.10 5.66
CA ASP A 11 3.91 -44.69 6.93
C ASP A 11 2.84 -43.62 6.78
N THR A 12 2.46 -43.23 5.55
CA THR A 12 1.56 -42.08 5.30
C THR A 12 0.08 -42.42 5.29
N GLU A 13 -0.33 -43.70 5.31
CA GLU A 13 -1.77 -44.05 5.19
C GLU A 13 -2.56 -44.18 6.53
N ASN A 14 -1.96 -43.94 7.68
CA ASN A 14 -2.63 -44.18 8.98
C ASN A 14 -2.76 -42.95 9.92
N VAL A 15 -2.60 -41.71 9.45
CA VAL A 15 -2.59 -40.53 10.32
C VAL A 15 -3.87 -39.66 10.21
N PHE A 16 -4.94 -40.15 9.60
CA PHE A 16 -6.24 -39.46 9.61
C PHE A 16 -7.16 -39.96 10.74
N LYS A 17 -6.73 -39.84 12.00
CA LYS A 17 -7.65 -39.84 13.15
C LYS A 17 -7.23 -38.73 14.09
N GLY A 18 -8.07 -37.66 14.14
CA GLY A 18 -7.86 -36.52 15.01
C GLY A 18 -7.62 -36.91 16.46
N ASN A 19 -6.63 -36.28 17.07
CA ASN A 19 -6.31 -36.43 18.47
C ASN A 19 -7.31 -35.58 19.29
N LYS A 20 -7.98 -36.17 20.27
CA LYS A 20 -9.01 -35.55 21.10
C LYS A 20 -8.47 -34.58 22.17
N ASP A 21 -7.17 -34.32 22.20
CA ASP A 21 -6.50 -33.62 23.29
C ASP A 21 -5.94 -32.23 22.90
N GLY A 22 -6.40 -31.59 21.80
CA GLY A 22 -6.04 -30.20 21.43
C GLY A 22 -4.53 -29.94 21.12
N LYS A 23 -3.67 -30.95 21.21
CA LYS A 23 -2.22 -30.79 20.93
C LYS A 23 -1.91 -30.97 19.45
N PRO A 24 -1.12 -30.06 18.84
CA PRO A 24 -0.76 -30.17 17.44
C PRO A 24 -0.13 -31.53 17.12
N SER A 25 -0.57 -32.15 16.01
CA SER A 25 -0.03 -33.45 15.60
C SER A 25 1.47 -33.33 15.29
N LYS A 26 2.23 -34.44 15.51
CA LYS A 26 3.67 -34.48 15.19
C LYS A 26 3.96 -34.06 13.74
N VAL A 27 2.99 -34.25 12.84
CA VAL A 27 3.09 -33.85 11.42
C VAL A 27 3.04 -32.33 11.29
N LYS A 28 2.11 -31.64 11.98
CA LYS A 28 2.05 -30.16 12.01
C LYS A 28 3.36 -29.56 12.56
N ILE A 29 3.91 -30.13 13.63
CA ILE A 29 5.19 -29.68 14.22
C ILE A 29 6.35 -29.85 13.24
N ILE A 30 6.44 -31.01 12.54
CA ILE A 30 7.50 -31.25 11.55
C ILE A 30 7.36 -30.35 10.34
N GLN A 31 6.12 -30.07 9.89
CA GLN A 31 5.86 -29.14 8.80
C GLN A 31 6.22 -27.69 9.20
N LYS A 32 5.82 -27.25 10.39
CA LYS A 32 6.20 -25.94 10.96
C LYS A 32 7.74 -25.78 11.02
N TYR A 33 8.46 -26.82 11.48
CA TYR A 33 9.93 -26.79 11.51
C TYR A 33 10.55 -26.72 10.10
N LYS A 34 10.03 -27.48 9.14
CA LYS A 34 10.51 -27.45 7.74
C LYS A 34 10.22 -26.10 7.06
N ARG A 35 9.08 -25.46 7.36
CA ARG A 35 8.73 -24.10 6.86
C ARG A 35 9.71 -23.05 7.41
N ARG A 36 9.94 -23.02 8.73
CA ARG A 36 10.93 -22.12 9.36
C ARG A 36 12.35 -22.29 8.78
N GLU A 37 12.77 -23.51 8.51
CA GLU A 37 14.07 -23.75 7.86
C GLU A 37 14.14 -23.28 6.40
N LYS A 38 13.04 -23.44 5.64
CA LYS A 38 12.93 -22.95 4.24
C LYS A 38 13.01 -21.43 4.19
N MET A 39 12.35 -20.75 5.14
CA MET A 39 12.38 -19.31 5.19
C MET A 39 13.71 -18.73 5.67
N LYS A 40 14.34 -19.30 6.69
CA LYS A 40 15.70 -18.92 7.07
C LYS A 40 16.65 -18.99 5.89
N LYS A 41 16.48 -19.97 4.99
CA LYS A 41 17.25 -20.08 3.74
C LYS A 41 16.89 -18.98 2.73
N LYS A 42 15.60 -18.65 2.56
CA LYS A 42 15.17 -17.55 1.69
C LYS A 42 15.66 -16.18 2.23
N LEU A 43 15.54 -15.93 3.55
CA LEU A 43 16.07 -14.73 4.21
C LEU A 43 17.60 -14.61 4.06
N LEU A 44 18.34 -15.71 4.28
CA LEU A 44 19.80 -15.69 4.09
C LEU A 44 20.17 -15.36 2.63
N SER A 45 19.41 -15.85 1.67
CA SER A 45 19.63 -15.57 0.25
C SER A 45 19.34 -14.11 -0.09
N ALA A 46 18.27 -13.52 0.46
CA ALA A 46 17.93 -12.11 0.29
C ALA A 46 18.98 -11.18 0.92
N ILE A 47 19.45 -11.49 2.13
CA ILE A 47 20.52 -10.75 2.81
C ILE A 47 21.85 -10.84 2.05
N LEU A 48 22.17 -12.01 1.46
CA LEU A 48 23.38 -12.15 0.63
C LEU A 48 23.27 -11.35 -0.68
N ALA A 49 22.08 -11.27 -1.29
CA ALA A 49 21.87 -10.47 -2.50
C ALA A 49 22.00 -8.97 -2.21
N ALA A 50 21.40 -8.48 -1.12
CA ALA A 50 21.53 -7.09 -0.69
C ALA A 50 22.97 -6.69 -0.33
N SER A 51 23.75 -7.60 0.29
CA SER A 51 25.15 -7.33 0.63
C SER A 51 26.09 -7.32 -0.59
N MET A 52 25.74 -7.98 -1.69
CA MET A 52 26.54 -7.93 -2.92
C MET A 52 26.32 -6.62 -3.70
N ILE A 53 25.16 -6.01 -3.60
CA ILE A 53 24.87 -4.71 -4.23
C ILE A 53 25.59 -3.57 -3.46
N ALA A 54 25.67 -3.64 -2.14
CA ALA A 54 26.37 -2.64 -1.32
C ALA A 54 27.91 -2.63 -1.53
N THR A 55 28.51 -3.74 -1.94
CA THR A 55 29.97 -3.83 -2.18
C THR A 55 30.40 -3.37 -3.59
N ALA A 56 29.47 -3.21 -4.53
CA ALA A 56 29.78 -2.73 -5.88
C ALA A 56 29.87 -1.20 -6.00
N LEU A 57 29.43 -0.44 -5.00
CA LEU A 57 29.40 1.04 -4.99
C LEU A 57 30.53 1.71 -4.20
N VAL A 58 31.47 0.96 -3.62
CA VAL A 58 32.64 1.51 -2.94
C VAL A 58 33.91 1.25 -3.75
N GLY A 59 34.08 2.04 -4.80
CA GLY A 59 35.30 2.04 -5.60
C GLY A 59 35.51 3.32 -6.36
N CYS A 60 36.24 4.24 -5.77
CA CYS A 60 37.01 5.36 -6.29
C CYS A 60 36.59 6.76 -5.76
N GLY A 61 37.48 7.32 -4.93
CA GLY A 61 37.59 8.76 -4.72
C GLY A 61 38.02 9.21 -3.32
N GLY A 62 39.29 9.21 -3.09
CA GLY A 62 40.25 10.00 -2.28
C GLY A 62 39.75 10.92 -1.11
N ALA A 63 40.49 10.73 -0.06
CA ALA A 63 40.51 11.41 1.22
C ALA A 63 40.42 12.94 1.22
N GLN A 64 39.69 13.48 2.23
CA GLN A 64 40.29 14.51 3.11
C GLN A 64 39.54 14.60 4.44
N GLN A 65 40.32 14.46 5.51
CA GLN A 65 39.98 14.55 6.92
C GLN A 65 39.79 16.01 7.31
N ALA A 66 38.76 16.35 8.07
CA ALA A 66 38.80 17.49 8.97
C ALA A 66 37.93 17.21 10.21
N ALA A 67 38.54 17.59 11.34
CA ALA A 67 38.23 17.23 12.71
C ALA A 67 36.95 17.85 13.29
N ALA A 68 36.40 17.16 14.29
CA ALA A 68 35.43 17.66 15.25
C ALA A 68 36.06 18.68 16.23
N PRO A 69 35.26 19.47 16.93
CA PRO A 69 35.49 19.63 18.35
C PRO A 69 34.30 19.29 19.25
N ALA A 70 34.62 18.62 20.34
CA ALA A 70 33.77 18.36 21.47
C ALA A 70 33.74 19.57 22.43
N ALA A 71 32.63 19.75 23.16
CA ALA A 71 32.52 20.30 24.50
C ALA A 71 31.07 20.11 24.97
N ASP A 72 30.79 19.27 25.92
CA ASP A 72 30.89 19.32 27.37
C ASP A 72 30.03 20.43 27.99
N SER A 73 29.02 20.02 28.77
CA SER A 73 28.70 20.44 30.12
C SER A 73 27.22 20.27 30.49
N THR A 74 26.94 19.30 31.34
CA THR A 74 25.98 19.42 32.44
C THR A 74 26.69 20.19 33.55
N PRO A 75 26.04 20.83 34.58
CA PRO A 75 25.01 20.27 35.42
C PRO A 75 23.97 21.24 36.04
N ALA A 76 23.16 20.67 36.86
CA ALA A 76 22.69 21.10 38.19
C ALA A 76 21.19 21.40 38.32
N ALA A 77 20.65 20.59 39.21
CA ALA A 77 19.41 20.72 39.94
C ALA A 77 19.35 22.03 40.78
N ASP A 78 18.18 22.54 41.05
CA ASP A 78 17.75 22.80 42.41
C ASP A 78 16.26 23.20 42.55
N SER A 79 15.67 22.63 43.58
CA SER A 79 14.68 23.12 44.56
C SER A 79 13.22 23.25 44.16
N ALA A 80 12.47 22.33 44.77
CA ALA A 80 11.09 22.50 45.18
C ALA A 80 10.99 23.50 46.36
N PRO A 81 9.80 24.03 46.63
CA PRO A 81 9.34 24.08 48.03
C PRO A 81 7.99 23.39 48.26
N ALA A 82 7.88 23.00 49.54
CA ALA A 82 6.90 22.13 50.14
C ALA A 82 5.55 22.80 50.45
N ALA A 83 4.53 21.95 50.47
CA ALA A 83 3.39 21.76 51.35
C ALA A 83 2.70 22.96 52.02
N GLU A 84 1.40 23.00 51.90
CA GLU A 84 0.47 23.24 53.04
C GLU A 84 -0.79 22.38 52.85
N GLU A 85 -1.09 21.61 53.89
CA GLU A 85 -2.25 20.76 54.06
C GLU A 85 -3.51 21.62 54.34
N ALA A 86 -4.65 21.21 53.79
CA ALA A 86 -5.95 21.52 54.36
C ALA A 86 -6.87 20.30 54.10
N ASP A 87 -7.19 19.65 55.22
CA ASP A 87 -8.29 18.68 55.36
C ASP A 87 -9.62 19.31 54.94
N ASP A 88 -10.43 18.57 54.18
CA ASP A 88 -11.86 18.58 54.34
C ASP A 88 -12.44 17.24 53.82
N ASP A 89 -12.93 16.45 54.75
CA ASP A 89 -13.67 15.20 54.56
C ASP A 89 -15.04 15.51 53.94
N GLU A 90 -15.33 14.99 52.74
CA GLU A 90 -16.65 14.66 52.34
C GLU A 90 -16.67 13.28 51.62
N ASP A 91 -17.18 12.28 52.31
CA ASP A 91 -17.56 10.98 51.84
C ASP A 91 -18.53 11.11 50.64
N VAL A 92 -18.08 10.76 49.44
CA VAL A 92 -18.95 10.36 48.34
C VAL A 92 -18.60 8.93 47.97
N GLU A 93 -19.37 7.97 48.48
CA GLU A 93 -19.37 6.61 47.94
C GLU A 93 -19.92 6.67 46.50
N GLU A 94 -19.03 6.76 45.51
CA GLU A 94 -19.31 6.29 44.14
C GLU A 94 -18.91 4.82 44.07
N ALA A 95 -19.91 3.96 44.06
CA ALA A 95 -19.76 2.57 43.69
C ALA A 95 -19.43 2.51 42.19
N ASP A 96 -18.14 2.45 41.88
CA ASP A 96 -17.63 2.08 40.57
C ASP A 96 -17.82 0.54 40.45
N GLU A 97 -18.96 0.13 39.91
CA GLU A 97 -19.13 -1.25 39.40
C GLU A 97 -18.24 -1.36 38.20
N ALA A 98 -16.93 -1.63 38.38
CA ALA A 98 -16.08 -2.14 37.35
C ALA A 98 -16.65 -3.51 36.96
N GLU A 99 -17.39 -3.58 35.86
CA GLU A 99 -17.64 -4.85 35.17
C GLU A 99 -16.26 -5.49 34.94
N GLU A 100 -16.03 -6.60 35.62
CA GLU A 100 -14.87 -7.48 35.40
C GLU A 100 -15.02 -8.01 33.97
N VAL A 101 -14.39 -7.32 32.97
CA VAL A 101 -14.29 -7.82 31.62
C VAL A 101 -13.46 -9.11 31.72
N ALA A 102 -14.09 -10.25 31.43
CA ALA A 102 -13.42 -11.54 31.42
C ALA A 102 -12.16 -11.42 30.55
N GLU A 103 -11.03 -11.97 31.04
CA GLU A 103 -9.81 -12.07 30.19
C GLU A 103 -10.21 -12.78 28.90
N ALA A 104 -10.12 -12.06 27.78
CA ALA A 104 -10.45 -12.60 26.49
C ALA A 104 -9.35 -13.56 26.04
N ASP A 105 -9.75 -14.69 25.45
CA ASP A 105 -8.82 -15.63 24.88
C ASP A 105 -8.25 -15.07 23.56
N GLY A 106 -6.91 -14.94 23.46
CA GLY A 106 -6.20 -14.50 22.25
C GLY A 106 -5.97 -12.98 22.17
N GLN A 107 -5.20 -12.59 21.17
CA GLN A 107 -4.83 -11.21 20.88
C GLN A 107 -4.69 -10.99 19.37
N VAL A 108 -4.72 -9.72 18.95
CA VAL A 108 -4.50 -9.32 17.56
C VAL A 108 -3.23 -8.49 17.47
N TYR A 109 -2.34 -8.86 16.57
CA TYR A 109 -1.23 -8.03 16.13
C TYR A 109 -1.42 -7.70 14.64
N TYR A 110 -1.83 -6.47 14.33
CA TYR A 110 -2.01 -5.99 12.98
C TYR A 110 -0.78 -5.23 12.49
N LEU A 111 -0.10 -5.75 11.47
CA LEU A 111 0.91 -4.99 10.73
C LEU A 111 0.21 -4.19 9.64
N ASN A 112 0.00 -2.90 9.90
CA ASN A 112 -0.70 -1.99 9.01
C ASN A 112 0.21 -1.50 7.86
N PHE A 113 -0.32 -1.54 6.65
CA PHE A 113 0.35 -1.09 5.42
C PHE A 113 0.21 0.42 5.19
N LYS A 114 -0.87 1.05 5.68
CA LYS A 114 -1.27 2.41 5.33
C LYS A 114 -0.86 3.40 6.42
N PRO A 115 0.31 4.09 6.28
CA PRO A 115 0.76 5.06 7.27
C PRO A 115 -0.15 6.26 7.43
N GLU A 116 -0.88 6.63 6.37
CA GLU A 116 -1.81 7.75 6.36
C GLU A 116 -3.03 7.54 7.28
N GLN A 117 -3.34 6.30 7.68
CA GLN A 117 -4.42 5.96 8.61
C GLN A 117 -3.90 5.41 9.95
N ASP A 118 -2.62 5.61 10.31
CA ASP A 118 -2.05 5.05 11.53
C ASP A 118 -2.88 5.40 12.78
N GLN A 119 -3.14 6.69 13.01
CA GLN A 119 -3.88 7.14 14.20
C GLN A 119 -5.30 6.56 14.25
N GLN A 120 -5.99 6.53 13.13
CA GLN A 120 -7.35 5.98 13.07
C GLN A 120 -7.37 4.48 13.40
N TRP A 121 -6.37 3.72 12.93
CA TRP A 121 -6.23 2.31 13.30
C TRP A 121 -5.91 2.12 14.78
N GLN A 122 -5.06 2.98 15.40
CA GLN A 122 -4.79 2.95 16.84
C GLN A 122 -6.08 3.21 17.64
N ASP A 123 -6.86 4.21 17.24
CA ASP A 123 -8.12 4.57 17.90
C ASP A 123 -9.16 3.44 17.77
N LEU A 124 -9.28 2.83 16.59
CA LEU A 124 -10.21 1.72 16.33
C LEU A 124 -9.82 0.47 17.13
N ALA A 125 -8.53 0.15 17.20
CA ALA A 125 -8.00 -0.93 18.01
C ALA A 125 -8.30 -0.73 19.50
N ALA A 126 -8.07 0.48 20.01
CA ALA A 126 -8.37 0.82 21.40
C ALA A 126 -9.87 0.71 21.71
N SER A 127 -10.73 1.14 20.79
CA SER A 127 -12.19 1.00 20.94
C SER A 127 -12.63 -0.47 20.98
N TYR A 128 -12.14 -1.29 20.05
CA TYR A 128 -12.43 -2.72 20.05
C TYR A 128 -11.97 -3.42 21.34
N THR A 129 -10.71 -3.15 21.75
CA THR A 129 -10.16 -3.71 23.00
C THR A 129 -11.02 -3.33 24.21
N LYS A 130 -11.45 -2.06 24.31
CA LYS A 130 -12.32 -1.59 25.38
C LYS A 130 -13.67 -2.31 25.41
N GLN A 131 -14.24 -2.66 24.25
CA GLN A 131 -15.54 -3.32 24.16
C GLN A 131 -15.48 -4.83 24.43
N THR A 132 -14.39 -5.47 23.97
CA THR A 132 -14.33 -6.94 23.95
C THR A 132 -13.36 -7.54 24.95
N GLY A 133 -12.45 -6.73 25.49
CA GLY A 133 -11.32 -7.19 26.30
C GLY A 133 -10.17 -7.81 25.48
N VAL A 134 -10.34 -8.05 24.16
CA VAL A 134 -9.29 -8.59 23.28
C VAL A 134 -8.24 -7.53 23.02
N PRO A 135 -6.96 -7.75 23.37
CA PRO A 135 -5.89 -6.82 23.07
C PRO A 135 -5.66 -6.73 21.54
N VAL A 136 -5.62 -5.51 21.00
CA VAL A 136 -5.28 -5.25 19.61
C VAL A 136 -4.09 -4.31 19.55
N THR A 137 -2.98 -4.79 19.01
CA THR A 137 -1.76 -4.00 18.77
C THR A 137 -1.66 -3.69 17.28
N VAL A 138 -1.54 -2.43 16.92
CA VAL A 138 -1.29 -1.98 15.54
C VAL A 138 0.14 -1.46 15.43
N VAL A 139 0.90 -2.01 14.49
CA VAL A 139 2.21 -1.50 14.11
C VAL A 139 2.15 -1.09 12.65
N THR A 140 2.47 0.16 12.36
CA THR A 140 2.40 0.71 11.01
C THR A 140 3.78 0.77 10.38
N ALA A 141 3.92 0.19 9.18
CA ALA A 141 5.14 0.29 8.40
C ALA A 141 5.28 1.70 7.80
N ALA A 142 6.51 2.20 7.71
CA ALA A 142 6.77 3.45 7.00
C ALA A 142 6.47 3.30 5.51
N SER A 143 6.13 4.40 4.85
CA SER A 143 5.84 4.42 3.41
C SER A 143 6.97 3.77 2.61
N GLY A 144 6.62 2.89 1.69
CA GLY A 144 7.55 2.19 0.80
C GLY A 144 8.39 1.09 1.46
N THR A 145 8.21 0.79 2.77
CA THR A 145 9.04 -0.21 3.49
C THR A 145 8.27 -1.42 3.99
N TYR A 146 7.02 -1.59 3.57
CA TYR A 146 6.14 -2.62 4.13
C TYR A 146 6.67 -4.05 3.97
N GLU A 147 7.13 -4.43 2.78
CA GLU A 147 7.62 -5.80 2.51
C GLU A 147 8.86 -6.14 3.36
N GLU A 148 9.75 -5.18 3.55
CA GLU A 148 10.93 -5.35 4.42
C GLU A 148 10.50 -5.46 5.89
N THR A 149 9.55 -4.64 6.32
CA THR A 149 8.98 -4.68 7.67
C THR A 149 8.25 -6.00 7.91
N LEU A 150 7.38 -6.45 7.00
CA LEU A 150 6.69 -7.74 7.11
C LEU A 150 7.68 -8.89 7.18
N THR A 151 8.75 -8.87 6.36
CA THR A 151 9.81 -9.89 6.40
C THR A 151 10.48 -9.96 7.78
N ALA A 152 10.74 -8.81 8.40
CA ALA A 152 11.35 -8.73 9.73
C ALA A 152 10.38 -9.16 10.83
N GLU A 153 9.12 -8.71 10.77
CA GLU A 153 8.12 -8.97 11.81
C GLU A 153 7.65 -10.42 11.81
N ILE A 154 7.40 -11.03 10.64
CA ILE A 154 6.92 -12.41 10.54
C ILE A 154 7.95 -13.44 11.04
N ALA A 155 9.22 -13.05 11.13
CA ALA A 155 10.30 -13.91 11.64
C ALA A 155 10.40 -13.92 13.16
N LYS A 156 9.70 -13.04 13.87
CA LYS A 156 9.71 -12.94 15.34
C LYS A 156 8.91 -14.07 15.99
N ASP A 157 9.14 -14.29 17.28
CA ASP A 157 8.35 -15.23 18.08
C ASP A 157 6.91 -14.69 18.27
N GLU A 158 6.74 -13.39 18.41
CA GLU A 158 5.47 -12.67 18.38
C GLU A 158 5.30 -12.01 16.99
N ALA A 159 4.87 -12.81 16.03
CA ALA A 159 4.65 -12.36 14.65
C ALA A 159 3.26 -11.75 14.48
N PRO A 160 3.03 -10.88 13.48
CA PRO A 160 1.70 -10.38 13.15
C PRO A 160 0.70 -11.50 12.93
N THR A 161 -0.47 -11.39 13.57
CA THR A 161 -1.60 -12.31 13.35
C THR A 161 -2.44 -11.87 12.15
N LEU A 162 -2.42 -10.56 11.86
CA LEU A 162 -3.04 -9.91 10.70
C LEU A 162 -1.97 -9.14 9.93
N PHE A 163 -1.86 -9.40 8.64
CA PHE A 163 -0.96 -8.69 7.74
C PHE A 163 -1.62 -8.49 6.38
N GLN A 164 -1.00 -7.71 5.51
CA GLN A 164 -1.50 -7.42 4.17
C GLN A 164 -0.57 -7.99 3.10
N VAL A 165 -1.16 -8.34 1.95
CA VAL A 165 -0.42 -8.60 0.71
C VAL A 165 -0.98 -7.77 -0.43
N ASN A 166 -0.10 -7.35 -1.35
CA ASN A 166 -0.47 -6.58 -2.55
C ASN A 166 -0.86 -7.54 -3.68
N GLY A 167 -2.10 -8.01 -3.63
CA GLY A 167 -2.64 -8.88 -4.65
C GLY A 167 -1.87 -10.21 -4.85
N PRO A 168 -2.04 -10.87 -6.01
CA PRO A 168 -1.36 -12.13 -6.29
C PRO A 168 0.17 -12.05 -6.33
N VAL A 169 0.75 -10.90 -6.70
CA VAL A 169 2.20 -10.70 -6.69
C VAL A 169 2.76 -10.78 -5.27
N GLY A 170 2.14 -10.08 -4.33
CA GLY A 170 2.49 -10.20 -2.92
C GLY A 170 2.19 -11.58 -2.35
N LEU A 171 1.02 -12.17 -2.72
CA LEU A 171 0.65 -13.51 -2.26
C LEU A 171 1.68 -14.59 -2.66
N ALA A 172 2.31 -14.48 -3.81
CA ALA A 172 3.35 -15.42 -4.25
C ALA A 172 4.49 -15.56 -3.24
N ASN A 173 4.79 -14.50 -2.48
CA ASN A 173 5.81 -14.51 -1.42
C ASN A 173 5.28 -15.02 -0.08
N TRP A 174 4.00 -14.80 0.21
CA TRP A 174 3.42 -14.94 1.56
C TRP A 174 2.36 -16.03 1.69
N SER A 175 2.01 -16.75 0.61
CA SER A 175 0.93 -17.77 0.61
C SER A 175 1.12 -18.86 1.67
N ASP A 176 2.36 -19.23 2.00
CA ASP A 176 2.67 -20.24 3.03
C ASP A 176 2.23 -19.80 4.46
N TYR A 177 1.98 -18.50 4.67
CA TYR A 177 1.57 -17.91 5.95
C TYR A 177 0.09 -17.58 6.02
N CYS A 178 -0.64 -17.68 4.91
CA CYS A 178 -2.05 -17.33 4.87
C CYS A 178 -2.92 -18.47 5.44
N TYR A 179 -3.82 -18.12 6.37
CA TYR A 179 -4.89 -18.98 6.85
C TYR A 179 -5.97 -19.10 5.77
N ASP A 180 -6.56 -20.28 5.61
CA ASP A 180 -7.67 -20.48 4.67
C ASP A 180 -8.96 -19.86 5.21
N LEU A 181 -9.39 -18.78 4.59
CA LEU A 181 -10.61 -18.03 4.93
C LEU A 181 -11.86 -18.56 4.21
N THR A 182 -11.77 -19.68 3.48
CA THR A 182 -12.90 -20.27 2.76
C THR A 182 -14.05 -20.58 3.71
N GLY A 183 -15.24 -20.02 3.45
CA GLY A 183 -16.43 -20.19 4.26
C GLY A 183 -16.43 -19.41 5.58
N SER A 184 -15.42 -18.59 5.86
CA SER A 184 -15.42 -17.66 7.00
C SER A 184 -16.53 -16.62 6.88
N GLU A 185 -16.91 -16.00 8.01
CA GLU A 185 -17.95 -14.97 8.03
C GLU A 185 -17.52 -13.75 7.19
N ILE A 186 -16.26 -13.31 7.30
CA ILE A 186 -15.76 -12.18 6.53
C ILE A 186 -15.82 -12.44 5.02
N TYR A 187 -15.45 -13.65 4.55
CA TYR A 187 -15.58 -14.03 3.15
C TYR A 187 -17.03 -14.01 2.68
N ASN A 188 -17.95 -14.57 3.48
CA ASN A 188 -19.38 -14.61 3.16
C ASN A 188 -20.03 -13.23 3.16
N ASN A 189 -19.43 -12.23 3.79
CA ASN A 189 -19.92 -10.85 3.83
C ASN A 189 -19.47 -9.99 2.63
N LEU A 190 -18.55 -10.46 1.80
CA LEU A 190 -18.15 -9.78 0.57
C LEU A 190 -19.33 -9.53 -0.37
N THR A 191 -19.28 -8.43 -1.11
CA THR A 191 -20.26 -8.09 -2.16
C THR A 191 -20.02 -8.87 -3.45
N SER A 192 -18.79 -9.35 -3.68
CA SER A 192 -18.40 -10.16 -4.84
C SER A 192 -17.21 -11.06 -4.48
N ASP A 193 -17.20 -12.26 -5.08
CA ASP A 193 -16.07 -13.21 -4.97
C ASP A 193 -14.77 -12.67 -5.61
N SER A 194 -14.86 -11.66 -6.47
CA SER A 194 -13.70 -10.98 -7.05
C SER A 194 -12.83 -10.23 -6.03
N PHE A 195 -13.35 -9.98 -4.83
CA PHE A 195 -12.63 -9.37 -3.71
C PHE A 195 -11.94 -10.39 -2.80
N ALA A 196 -12.02 -11.68 -3.13
CA ALA A 196 -11.27 -12.74 -2.47
C ALA A 196 -10.01 -13.08 -3.26
N LEU A 197 -8.86 -13.04 -2.58
CA LEU A 197 -7.58 -13.46 -3.14
C LEU A 197 -7.42 -14.96 -2.95
N LYS A 198 -7.33 -15.71 -4.05
CA LYS A 198 -7.33 -17.18 -4.04
C LYS A 198 -5.95 -17.74 -4.34
N ASN A 199 -5.62 -18.84 -3.63
CA ASN A 199 -4.44 -19.66 -3.86
C ASN A 199 -4.87 -21.15 -3.89
N ASP A 200 -4.66 -21.83 -5.02
CA ASP A 200 -5.01 -23.26 -5.20
C ASP A 200 -6.46 -23.61 -4.81
N GLY A 201 -7.39 -22.64 -4.95
CA GLY A 201 -8.82 -22.81 -4.65
C GLY A 201 -9.22 -22.45 -3.23
N GLU A 202 -8.27 -22.18 -2.33
CA GLU A 202 -8.48 -21.64 -0.99
C GLU A 202 -8.50 -20.12 -1.01
N VAL A 203 -9.18 -19.49 -0.06
CA VAL A 203 -9.23 -18.03 0.10
C VAL A 203 -8.09 -17.62 1.03
N ALA A 204 -6.99 -17.16 0.45
CA ALA A 204 -5.78 -16.75 1.18
C ALA A 204 -5.85 -15.33 1.74
N GLY A 205 -6.69 -14.46 1.17
CA GLY A 205 -6.85 -13.09 1.62
C GLY A 205 -8.16 -12.47 1.20
N ILE A 206 -8.55 -11.40 1.88
CA ILE A 206 -9.80 -10.65 1.66
C ILE A 206 -9.45 -9.19 1.41
N ALA A 207 -9.92 -8.63 0.30
CA ALA A 207 -9.81 -7.20 0.05
C ALA A 207 -10.56 -6.42 1.13
N TYR A 208 -9.93 -5.40 1.70
CA TYR A 208 -10.57 -4.56 2.72
C TYR A 208 -10.86 -3.16 2.24
N VAL A 209 -10.36 -2.76 1.08
CA VAL A 209 -10.60 -1.44 0.50
C VAL A 209 -10.64 -1.52 -1.03
N ILE A 210 -11.55 -0.75 -1.65
CA ILE A 210 -11.54 -0.41 -3.07
C ILE A 210 -11.06 1.03 -3.15
N GLU A 211 -10.10 1.28 -4.03
CA GLU A 211 -9.50 2.59 -4.22
C GLU A 211 -9.50 2.99 -5.69
N SER A 212 -9.44 4.30 -5.89
CA SER A 212 -9.34 4.88 -7.23
C SER A 212 -8.17 5.84 -7.28
N TYR A 213 -7.45 5.87 -8.39
CA TYR A 213 -6.45 6.87 -8.64
C TYR A 213 -6.65 7.56 -9.98
N GLY A 214 -6.11 8.76 -10.05
CA GLY A 214 -6.21 9.63 -11.21
C GLY A 214 -5.22 10.78 -11.12
N ILE A 215 -5.60 11.92 -11.60
CA ILE A 215 -4.89 13.18 -11.41
C ILE A 215 -5.71 14.02 -10.43
N ILE A 216 -5.22 14.14 -9.19
CA ILE A 216 -5.79 15.06 -8.21
C ILE A 216 -5.51 16.47 -8.72
N THR A 217 -6.55 17.30 -8.74
CA THR A 217 -6.55 18.62 -9.37
C THR A 217 -6.96 19.68 -8.36
N ASN A 218 -6.13 20.71 -8.19
CA ASN A 218 -6.50 21.90 -7.43
C ASN A 218 -7.39 22.79 -8.31
N ALA A 219 -8.71 22.74 -8.05
CA ALA A 219 -9.71 23.45 -8.85
C ALA A 219 -9.51 24.97 -8.83
N GLU A 220 -9.11 25.54 -7.70
CA GLU A 220 -8.87 26.98 -7.55
C GLU A 220 -7.70 27.46 -8.41
N LEU A 221 -6.60 26.71 -8.44
CA LEU A 221 -5.45 27.03 -9.27
C LEU A 221 -5.75 26.83 -10.76
N LEU A 222 -6.53 25.79 -11.09
CA LEU A 222 -6.96 25.53 -12.46
C LEU A 222 -7.83 26.68 -12.97
N GLU A 223 -8.78 27.18 -12.17
CA GLU A 223 -9.61 28.34 -12.49
C GLU A 223 -8.76 29.63 -12.63
N LYS A 224 -7.77 29.86 -11.78
CA LYS A 224 -6.81 30.96 -11.91
C LYS A 224 -6.03 30.91 -13.23
N ALA A 225 -5.76 29.72 -13.74
CA ALA A 225 -5.15 29.51 -15.04
C ALA A 225 -6.13 29.71 -16.20
N GLY A 226 -7.45 29.83 -15.91
CA GLY A 226 -8.51 30.07 -16.91
C GLY A 226 -9.14 28.79 -17.46
N TYR A 227 -9.05 27.68 -16.72
CA TYR A 227 -9.58 26.35 -17.09
C TYR A 227 -10.44 25.77 -15.96
N THR A 228 -11.21 24.77 -16.32
CA THR A 228 -11.96 23.90 -15.40
C THR A 228 -11.65 22.42 -15.71
N THR A 229 -12.07 21.51 -14.88
CA THR A 229 -11.93 20.05 -15.17
C THR A 229 -12.71 19.62 -16.40
N ASP A 230 -13.76 20.34 -16.79
CA ASP A 230 -14.55 20.08 -18.00
C ASP A 230 -13.77 20.37 -19.30
N ASP A 231 -12.72 21.19 -19.22
CA ASP A 231 -11.84 21.49 -20.35
C ASP A 231 -10.81 20.36 -20.60
N ILE A 232 -10.79 19.31 -19.77
CA ILE A 232 -9.82 18.20 -19.82
C ILE A 232 -10.57 16.89 -19.99
N GLN A 233 -10.78 16.47 -21.24
CA GLN A 233 -11.52 15.26 -21.59
C GLN A 233 -10.68 14.26 -22.42
N SER A 234 -9.41 14.58 -22.66
CA SER A 234 -8.46 13.79 -23.46
C SER A 234 -7.02 14.11 -23.06
N PHE A 235 -6.07 13.28 -23.53
CA PHE A 235 -4.65 13.55 -23.38
C PHE A 235 -4.24 14.89 -24.03
N GLU A 236 -4.76 15.20 -25.21
CA GLU A 236 -4.44 16.45 -25.91
C GLU A 236 -4.94 17.67 -25.14
N ASP A 237 -6.10 17.58 -24.47
CA ASP A 237 -6.60 18.65 -23.62
C ASP A 237 -5.71 18.82 -22.39
N LEU A 238 -5.38 17.72 -21.69
CA LEU A 238 -4.47 17.75 -20.53
C LEU A 238 -3.11 18.34 -20.89
N LYS A 239 -2.56 17.93 -22.03
CA LYS A 239 -1.29 18.44 -22.56
C LYS A 239 -1.36 19.94 -22.83
N LYS A 240 -2.38 20.38 -23.54
CA LYS A 240 -2.60 21.82 -23.83
C LYS A 240 -2.67 22.64 -22.53
N VAL A 241 -3.43 22.18 -21.55
CA VAL A 241 -3.58 22.88 -20.26
C VAL A 241 -2.25 22.92 -19.50
N ALA A 242 -1.55 21.79 -19.40
CA ALA A 242 -0.29 21.68 -18.67
C ALA A 242 0.82 22.54 -19.32
N GLU A 243 0.94 22.51 -20.67
CA GLU A 243 1.92 23.30 -21.39
C GLU A 243 1.63 24.81 -21.31
N ASP A 244 0.34 25.24 -21.33
CA ASP A 244 -0.04 26.64 -21.16
C ASP A 244 0.28 27.14 -19.74
N ILE A 245 -0.05 26.36 -18.70
CA ILE A 245 0.31 26.69 -17.31
C ILE A 245 1.83 26.83 -17.17
N THR A 246 2.58 25.89 -17.73
CA THR A 246 4.05 25.91 -17.69
C THR A 246 4.63 27.14 -18.41
N ALA A 247 4.07 27.50 -19.55
CA ALA A 247 4.49 28.70 -20.29
C ALA A 247 4.24 30.00 -19.51
N ARG A 248 3.22 30.01 -18.64
CA ARG A 248 2.82 31.16 -17.81
C ARG A 248 3.19 31.02 -16.33
N LYS A 249 4.04 30.03 -15.97
CA LYS A 249 4.32 29.72 -14.56
C LYS A 249 4.83 30.92 -13.75
N ASP A 250 5.64 31.79 -14.37
CA ASP A 250 6.16 32.98 -13.68
C ASP A 250 5.07 34.05 -13.43
N GLU A 251 4.05 34.14 -14.29
CA GLU A 251 2.87 34.98 -14.10
C GLU A 251 1.90 34.38 -13.09
N LEU A 252 1.65 33.09 -13.19
CA LEU A 252 0.66 32.36 -12.35
C LEU A 252 1.19 32.10 -10.94
N GLY A 253 2.49 31.92 -10.79
CA GLY A 253 3.15 31.61 -9.51
C GLY A 253 3.11 30.13 -9.13
N PHE A 254 2.69 29.23 -10.04
CA PHE A 254 2.65 27.78 -9.84
C PHE A 254 2.94 27.00 -11.13
N ALA A 255 3.32 25.73 -10.98
CA ALA A 255 3.56 24.80 -12.08
C ALA A 255 2.30 24.00 -12.44
N ALA A 256 2.35 23.27 -13.56
CA ALA A 256 1.26 22.35 -13.90
C ALA A 256 1.27 21.13 -12.97
N PHE A 257 2.37 20.39 -12.88
CA PHE A 257 2.47 19.20 -12.03
C PHE A 257 3.40 19.44 -10.84
N THR A 258 3.17 18.69 -9.76
CA THR A 258 4.10 18.53 -8.64
C THR A 258 5.42 17.91 -9.11
N SER A 259 6.42 17.82 -8.22
CA SER A 259 7.67 17.09 -8.46
C SER A 259 7.46 15.58 -8.58
N THR A 260 6.22 15.12 -8.34
CA THR A 260 5.70 13.76 -8.55
C THR A 260 6.31 12.66 -7.67
N GLY A 261 7.45 12.89 -7.00
CA GLY A 261 8.12 11.90 -6.15
C GLY A 261 8.60 10.68 -6.95
N MET A 262 9.88 10.66 -7.28
CA MET A 262 10.51 9.53 -8.00
C MET A 262 11.64 8.87 -7.22
N ASP A 263 11.78 9.18 -5.94
CA ASP A 263 12.69 8.42 -5.09
C ASP A 263 12.20 6.96 -4.94
N GLY A 264 13.07 6.07 -4.46
CA GLY A 264 12.78 4.64 -4.39
C GLY A 264 11.58 4.26 -3.51
N SER A 265 11.13 5.16 -2.60
CA SER A 265 9.94 4.97 -1.77
C SER A 265 8.63 5.43 -2.45
N SER A 266 8.73 6.24 -3.52
CA SER A 266 7.60 6.96 -4.10
C SER A 266 7.37 6.67 -5.59
N ASP A 267 8.33 6.05 -6.29
CA ASP A 267 8.31 5.76 -7.74
C ASP A 267 7.23 4.75 -8.16
N TRP A 268 6.55 4.10 -7.20
CA TRP A 268 5.41 3.21 -7.45
C TRP A 268 4.28 3.91 -8.24
N ARG A 269 4.17 5.24 -8.13
CA ARG A 269 3.22 6.03 -8.93
C ARG A 269 3.43 5.87 -10.41
N PHE A 270 4.68 5.65 -10.84
CA PHE A 270 5.06 5.50 -12.25
C PHE A 270 5.22 4.05 -12.65
N LYS A 271 6.05 3.28 -11.93
CA LYS A 271 6.36 1.88 -12.25
C LYS A 271 5.20 0.91 -12.06
N THR A 272 4.18 1.30 -11.27
CA THR A 272 3.00 0.49 -11.00
C THR A 272 1.74 1.16 -11.53
N HIS A 273 1.35 2.32 -10.99
CA HIS A 273 0.07 2.94 -11.31
C HIS A 273 0.02 3.52 -12.72
N LEU A 274 1.02 4.28 -13.14
CA LEU A 274 1.06 4.78 -14.52
C LEU A 274 1.33 3.67 -15.53
N ALA A 275 2.20 2.70 -15.18
CA ALA A 275 2.48 1.52 -15.99
C ALA A 275 1.26 0.60 -16.21
N ASN A 276 0.26 0.69 -15.33
CA ASN A 276 -1.01 -0.03 -15.50
C ASN A 276 -1.75 0.34 -16.78
N LEU A 277 -1.67 1.61 -17.22
CA LEU A 277 -2.44 2.07 -18.38
C LEU A 277 -1.99 1.42 -19.70
N PRO A 278 -0.69 1.40 -20.08
CA PRO A 278 -0.27 0.70 -21.29
C PRO A 278 -0.59 -0.81 -21.24
N ILE A 279 -0.53 -1.45 -20.06
CA ILE A 279 -0.93 -2.85 -19.88
C ILE A 279 -2.42 -3.00 -20.12
N TYR A 280 -3.25 -2.16 -19.48
CA TYR A 280 -4.70 -2.18 -19.63
C TYR A 280 -5.13 -2.05 -21.09
N PHE A 281 -4.63 -1.04 -21.79
CA PHE A 281 -5.00 -0.81 -23.20
C PHE A 281 -4.53 -1.93 -24.12
N GLU A 282 -3.35 -2.51 -23.88
CA GLU A 282 -2.91 -3.69 -24.64
C GLU A 282 -3.82 -4.88 -24.40
N TYR A 283 -4.18 -5.15 -23.15
CA TYR A 283 -5.10 -6.25 -22.80
C TYR A 283 -6.49 -6.06 -23.41
N GLN A 284 -7.02 -4.84 -23.40
CA GLN A 284 -8.30 -4.54 -24.04
C GLN A 284 -8.23 -4.75 -25.55
N ALA A 285 -7.17 -4.29 -26.21
CA ALA A 285 -6.98 -4.44 -27.65
C ALA A 285 -6.82 -5.90 -28.09
N ASP A 286 -6.15 -6.70 -27.26
CA ASP A 286 -5.90 -8.12 -27.52
C ASP A 286 -7.04 -9.05 -27.03
N GLY A 287 -7.99 -8.55 -26.23
CA GLY A 287 -9.06 -9.33 -25.61
C GLY A 287 -8.55 -10.37 -24.61
N ILE A 288 -7.50 -10.02 -23.84
CA ILE A 288 -6.87 -10.88 -22.83
C ILE A 288 -6.92 -10.23 -21.46
N SER A 289 -6.63 -11.00 -20.41
CA SER A 289 -6.54 -10.51 -19.02
C SER A 289 -5.21 -10.83 -18.34
N ASP A 290 -4.31 -11.56 -19.00
CA ASP A 290 -2.95 -11.86 -18.57
C ASP A 290 -2.10 -12.27 -19.78
N THR A 291 -0.77 -12.14 -19.65
CA THR A 291 0.18 -12.58 -20.70
C THR A 291 1.52 -12.99 -20.12
N LYS A 292 2.17 -13.98 -20.73
CA LYS A 292 3.56 -14.36 -20.43
C LYS A 292 4.59 -13.41 -21.04
N ALA A 293 4.18 -12.66 -22.09
CA ALA A 293 5.05 -11.71 -22.78
C ALA A 293 4.20 -10.54 -23.28
N ILE A 294 4.39 -9.39 -22.67
CA ILE A 294 3.73 -8.15 -23.09
C ILE A 294 4.41 -7.62 -24.37
N LYS A 295 3.65 -7.04 -25.28
CA LYS A 295 4.18 -6.51 -26.55
C LYS A 295 4.72 -5.09 -26.44
N GLY A 296 4.22 -4.31 -25.47
CA GLY A 296 4.53 -2.91 -25.31
C GLY A 296 3.85 -2.01 -26.33
N SER A 297 2.68 -2.41 -26.85
CA SER A 297 1.96 -1.71 -27.93
C SER A 297 1.60 -0.26 -27.60
N TYR A 298 1.51 0.08 -26.30
CA TYR A 298 1.13 1.41 -25.80
C TYR A 298 2.28 2.13 -25.04
N LEU A 299 3.53 1.72 -25.24
CA LEU A 299 4.68 2.36 -24.56
C LEU A 299 4.96 3.77 -25.08
N ASP A 300 4.56 4.11 -26.30
CA ASP A 300 4.64 5.49 -26.80
C ASP A 300 3.63 6.39 -26.07
N ASN A 301 2.44 5.87 -25.74
CA ASN A 301 1.44 6.56 -24.94
C ASN A 301 1.92 6.76 -23.50
N TYR A 302 2.56 5.72 -22.93
CA TYR A 302 3.20 5.80 -21.62
C TYR A 302 4.30 6.87 -21.57
N LYS A 303 5.13 6.93 -22.63
CA LYS A 303 6.17 7.95 -22.77
C LYS A 303 5.56 9.35 -22.80
N GLN A 304 4.51 9.57 -23.58
CA GLN A 304 3.90 10.89 -23.74
C GLN A 304 3.38 11.45 -22.43
N ILE A 305 2.67 10.65 -21.63
CA ILE A 305 2.15 11.12 -20.33
C ILE A 305 3.29 11.28 -19.32
N PHE A 306 4.30 10.40 -19.32
CA PHE A 306 5.46 10.52 -18.46
C PHE A 306 6.27 11.78 -18.79
N ASP A 307 6.55 12.04 -20.07
CA ASP A 307 7.20 13.26 -20.54
C ASP A 307 6.38 14.51 -20.15
N LEU A 308 5.06 14.44 -20.23
CA LEU A 308 4.19 15.56 -19.83
C LEU A 308 4.37 15.89 -18.35
N TYR A 309 4.40 14.90 -17.49
CA TYR A 309 4.60 15.09 -16.06
C TYR A 309 5.97 15.67 -15.74
N ILE A 310 7.04 15.04 -16.20
CA ILE A 310 8.40 15.43 -15.83
C ILE A 310 8.81 16.79 -16.40
N ASN A 311 8.33 17.18 -17.59
CA ASN A 311 8.70 18.43 -18.24
C ASN A 311 7.84 19.63 -17.78
N ASN A 312 6.71 19.40 -17.09
CA ASN A 312 5.80 20.43 -16.62
C ASN A 312 5.68 20.47 -15.08
N SER A 313 6.67 19.93 -14.38
CA SER A 313 6.69 19.84 -12.93
C SER A 313 7.30 21.07 -12.26
N THR A 314 7.22 21.09 -10.93
CA THR A 314 7.77 22.16 -10.07
C THR A 314 9.29 22.25 -10.14
N CYS A 315 9.99 21.17 -10.50
CA CYS A 315 11.46 21.11 -10.54
C CYS A 315 12.00 20.54 -11.88
N ASP A 316 13.31 20.64 -12.09
CA ASP A 316 13.99 20.04 -13.24
C ASP A 316 13.84 18.49 -13.18
N PRO A 317 13.58 17.82 -14.31
CA PRO A 317 13.49 16.36 -14.36
C PRO A 317 14.68 15.63 -13.74
N LYS A 318 15.87 16.20 -13.77
CA LYS A 318 17.09 15.63 -13.15
C LYS A 318 17.07 15.60 -11.63
N GLU A 319 16.21 16.39 -11.00
CA GLU A 319 16.06 16.46 -9.55
C GLU A 319 15.00 15.48 -9.03
N LEU A 320 14.16 14.93 -9.92
CA LEU A 320 13.00 14.09 -9.54
C LEU A 320 13.41 12.84 -8.75
N ALA A 321 14.56 12.24 -9.05
CA ALA A 321 15.07 11.07 -8.32
C ALA A 321 15.32 11.31 -6.82
N SER A 322 15.41 12.57 -6.39
CA SER A 322 15.58 12.97 -4.99
C SER A 322 14.28 13.49 -4.34
N LYS A 323 13.19 13.54 -5.10
CA LYS A 323 11.89 14.02 -4.63
C LYS A 323 11.05 12.87 -4.10
N THR A 324 10.58 13.06 -2.86
CA THR A 324 9.70 12.10 -2.17
C THR A 324 8.22 12.34 -2.49
N GLY A 325 7.39 11.37 -2.12
CA GLY A 325 5.94 11.55 -2.13
C GLY A 325 5.50 12.74 -1.27
N ASP A 326 6.12 12.90 -0.09
CA ASP A 326 5.85 14.01 0.83
C ASP A 326 6.20 15.38 0.22
N ASP A 327 7.30 15.46 -0.57
CA ASP A 327 7.62 16.69 -1.30
C ASP A 327 6.49 17.05 -2.27
N ALA A 328 6.01 16.09 -3.06
CA ALA A 328 4.94 16.29 -4.03
C ALA A 328 3.59 16.66 -3.36
N GLU A 329 3.25 16.00 -2.27
CA GLU A 329 2.06 16.28 -1.46
C GLU A 329 2.10 17.70 -0.88
N ASN A 330 3.24 18.08 -0.27
CA ASN A 330 3.42 19.42 0.28
C ASN A 330 3.36 20.50 -0.81
N GLU A 331 3.99 20.28 -1.98
CA GLU A 331 3.91 21.19 -3.12
C GLU A 331 2.48 21.41 -3.58
N PHE A 332 1.66 20.36 -3.63
CA PHE A 332 0.26 20.44 -4.00
C PHE A 332 -0.57 21.19 -2.94
N ALA A 333 -0.45 20.82 -1.68
CA ALA A 333 -1.18 21.44 -0.58
C ALA A 333 -0.81 22.93 -0.39
N GLU A 334 0.43 23.30 -0.65
CA GLU A 334 0.91 24.69 -0.61
C GLU A 334 0.52 25.52 -1.87
N GLY A 335 -0.18 24.92 -2.82
CA GLY A 335 -0.64 25.60 -4.05
C GLY A 335 0.50 25.89 -5.04
N LYS A 336 1.56 25.08 -5.05
CA LYS A 336 2.69 25.22 -6.00
C LYS A 336 2.45 24.52 -7.33
N ALA A 337 1.44 23.64 -7.41
CA ALA A 337 1.08 22.92 -8.62
C ALA A 337 -0.43 22.66 -8.70
N VAL A 338 -0.94 22.57 -9.94
CA VAL A 338 -2.35 22.32 -10.24
C VAL A 338 -2.67 20.82 -10.14
N PHE A 339 -1.76 19.96 -10.61
CA PHE A 339 -1.97 18.54 -10.80
C PHE A 339 -1.02 17.71 -9.96
N PHE A 340 -1.57 16.66 -9.33
CA PHE A 340 -0.86 15.67 -8.52
C PHE A 340 -1.39 14.28 -8.85
N GLN A 341 -0.60 13.42 -9.51
CA GLN A 341 -1.01 12.04 -9.74
C GLN A 341 -0.95 11.26 -8.42
N ASN A 342 -2.12 10.92 -7.89
CA ASN A 342 -2.26 10.12 -6.68
C ASN A 342 -3.67 9.53 -6.61
N GLY A 343 -4.05 8.91 -5.50
CA GLY A 343 -5.32 8.21 -5.36
C GLY A 343 -6.21 8.73 -4.23
N SER A 344 -7.32 8.03 -4.06
CA SER A 344 -8.33 8.36 -3.06
C SER A 344 -7.80 8.33 -1.61
N TRP A 345 -6.75 7.58 -1.35
CA TRP A 345 -6.06 7.51 -0.06
C TRP A 345 -5.44 8.84 0.38
N GLU A 346 -5.15 9.73 -0.56
CA GLU A 346 -4.50 11.02 -0.30
C GLU A 346 -5.43 12.08 0.30
N TYR A 347 -6.75 11.84 0.26
CA TYR A 347 -7.76 12.80 0.71
C TYR A 347 -7.55 13.26 2.17
N GLY A 348 -7.29 12.31 3.08
CA GLY A 348 -7.06 12.62 4.49
C GLY A 348 -5.83 13.50 4.73
N ASN A 349 -4.74 13.23 4.02
CA ASN A 349 -3.51 14.01 4.09
C ASN A 349 -3.73 15.46 3.62
N LEU A 350 -4.39 15.61 2.46
CA LEU A 350 -4.63 16.93 1.88
C LEU A 350 -5.60 17.78 2.73
N THR A 351 -6.66 17.17 3.24
CA THR A 351 -7.60 17.88 4.15
C THR A 351 -6.95 18.18 5.49
N GLY A 352 -6.11 17.29 6.01
CA GLY A 352 -5.27 17.52 7.20
C GLY A 352 -4.31 18.70 7.05
N LYS A 353 -3.89 19.01 5.82
CA LYS A 353 -3.08 20.21 5.48
C LYS A 353 -3.95 21.46 5.20
N GLY A 354 -5.25 21.37 5.40
CA GLY A 354 -6.18 22.51 5.31
C GLY A 354 -6.81 22.73 3.92
N MET A 355 -6.64 21.79 2.98
CA MET A 355 -7.37 21.84 1.72
C MET A 355 -8.85 21.52 1.92
N THR A 356 -9.72 22.16 1.14
CA THR A 356 -11.17 21.98 1.21
C THR A 356 -11.68 21.11 0.08
N ASP A 357 -12.86 20.50 0.26
CA ASP A 357 -13.54 19.69 -0.75
C ASP A 357 -13.76 20.41 -2.08
N ASP A 358 -14.01 21.73 -2.03
CA ASP A 358 -14.20 22.54 -3.22
C ASP A 358 -12.92 22.69 -4.05
N GLN A 359 -11.76 22.71 -3.38
CA GLN A 359 -10.45 22.79 -4.03
C GLN A 359 -10.02 21.45 -4.64
N LEU A 360 -10.55 20.32 -4.13
CA LEU A 360 -10.12 18.98 -4.48
C LEU A 360 -11.04 18.37 -5.55
N LYS A 361 -10.46 18.06 -6.70
CA LYS A 361 -11.08 17.28 -7.77
C LYS A 361 -10.15 16.13 -8.18
N MET A 362 -10.69 15.11 -8.84
CA MET A 362 -9.89 14.04 -9.44
C MET A 362 -10.41 13.78 -10.85
N ILE A 363 -9.50 13.76 -11.82
CA ILE A 363 -9.79 13.47 -13.23
C ILE A 363 -9.08 12.19 -13.67
N PRO A 364 -9.58 11.50 -14.71
CA PRO A 364 -8.91 10.34 -15.28
C PRO A 364 -7.49 10.66 -15.79
N ILE A 365 -6.62 9.64 -15.82
CA ILE A 365 -5.32 9.76 -16.48
C ILE A 365 -5.50 9.41 -17.96
N TYR A 366 -5.56 10.42 -18.79
CA TYR A 366 -5.62 10.27 -20.23
C TYR A 366 -4.21 10.07 -20.81
N VAL A 367 -4.07 9.13 -21.75
CA VAL A 367 -2.77 8.78 -22.34
C VAL A 367 -2.81 8.77 -23.87
N GLY A 368 -3.88 9.24 -24.49
CA GLY A 368 -4.05 9.24 -25.95
C GLY A 368 -4.37 7.84 -26.49
N ALA A 369 -5.02 6.99 -25.70
CA ALA A 369 -5.37 5.62 -26.08
C ALA A 369 -6.82 5.27 -25.69
N GLY A 370 -7.42 4.35 -26.42
CA GLY A 370 -8.79 3.87 -26.15
C GLY A 370 -9.86 4.93 -26.42
N ASP A 371 -11.00 4.80 -25.75
CA ASP A 371 -12.12 5.73 -25.81
C ASP A 371 -12.06 6.70 -24.61
N GLU A 372 -11.17 7.70 -24.70
CA GLU A 372 -10.94 8.68 -23.64
C GLU A 372 -12.23 9.42 -23.22
N ALA A 373 -13.12 9.66 -24.16
CA ALA A 373 -14.41 10.31 -23.89
C ALA A 373 -15.29 9.52 -22.91
N ASN A 374 -15.11 8.21 -22.84
CA ASN A 374 -15.82 7.31 -21.93
C ASN A 374 -14.94 6.71 -20.81
N GLN A 375 -13.71 7.18 -20.66
CA GLN A 375 -12.80 6.70 -19.63
C GLN A 375 -13.18 7.24 -18.26
N GLY A 376 -13.17 6.38 -17.24
CA GLY A 376 -13.27 6.69 -15.81
C GLY A 376 -11.91 6.72 -15.12
N LEU A 377 -11.92 6.77 -13.78
CA LEU A 377 -10.71 6.66 -12.98
C LEU A 377 -10.11 5.25 -13.06
N CYS A 378 -8.87 5.10 -12.62
CA CYS A 378 -8.26 3.80 -12.42
C CYS A 378 -8.76 3.23 -11.08
N THR A 379 -9.65 2.23 -11.13
CA THR A 379 -10.36 1.72 -9.94
C THR A 379 -10.14 0.24 -9.75
N GLY A 380 -9.85 -0.17 -8.50
CA GLY A 380 -9.59 -1.56 -8.17
C GLY A 380 -9.18 -1.76 -6.72
N THR A 381 -8.52 -2.88 -6.45
CA THR A 381 -7.90 -3.20 -5.17
C THR A 381 -6.64 -4.02 -5.36
N GLU A 382 -5.66 -3.80 -4.49
CA GLU A 382 -4.50 -4.65 -4.30
C GLU A 382 -4.24 -4.95 -2.82
N ASN A 383 -5.09 -4.40 -1.93
CA ASN A 383 -4.92 -4.46 -0.49
C ASN A 383 -5.75 -5.61 0.09
N PHE A 384 -5.10 -6.72 0.43
CA PHE A 384 -5.77 -7.91 0.95
C PHE A 384 -5.27 -8.25 2.34
N TRP A 385 -6.16 -8.29 3.33
CA TRP A 385 -5.87 -8.85 4.63
C TRP A 385 -5.65 -10.34 4.55
N CYS A 386 -4.57 -10.80 5.15
CA CYS A 386 -4.24 -12.20 5.35
C CYS A 386 -4.09 -12.47 6.86
N VAL A 387 -4.67 -13.55 7.33
CA VAL A 387 -4.53 -14.02 8.71
C VAL A 387 -3.38 -15.00 8.78
N ASN A 388 -2.49 -14.85 9.76
CA ASN A 388 -1.31 -15.67 9.89
C ASN A 388 -1.68 -17.08 10.40
N ASN A 389 -1.45 -18.11 9.57
CA ASN A 389 -1.74 -19.49 9.92
C ASN A 389 -0.74 -20.11 10.94
N GLU A 390 0.34 -19.38 11.28
CA GLU A 390 1.30 -19.80 12.31
C GLU A 390 0.98 -19.24 13.70
N ALA A 391 -0.01 -18.33 13.82
CA ALA A 391 -0.52 -17.86 15.11
C ALA A 391 -1.23 -19.00 15.89
N SER A 392 -1.51 -18.77 17.17
CA SER A 392 -2.32 -19.72 17.96
C SER A 392 -3.75 -19.80 17.42
N ASP A 393 -4.49 -20.86 17.73
CA ASP A 393 -5.88 -21.00 17.31
C ASP A 393 -6.74 -19.87 17.94
N GLU A 394 -6.40 -19.45 19.16
CA GLU A 394 -7.03 -18.33 19.89
C GLU A 394 -6.75 -16.97 19.22
N ASP A 395 -5.50 -16.73 18.83
CA ASP A 395 -5.14 -15.47 18.14
C ASP A 395 -5.73 -15.41 16.74
N ILE A 396 -5.81 -16.52 16.01
CA ILE A 396 -6.50 -16.60 14.72
C ILE A 396 -7.97 -16.24 14.88
N GLN A 397 -8.66 -16.81 15.90
CA GLN A 397 -10.07 -16.49 16.11
C GLN A 397 -10.26 -15.02 16.51
N ALA A 398 -9.45 -14.52 17.45
CA ALA A 398 -9.47 -13.11 17.84
C ALA A 398 -9.25 -12.17 16.63
N THR A 399 -8.35 -12.54 15.71
CA THR A 399 -8.11 -11.78 14.50
C THR A 399 -9.31 -11.81 13.54
N LEU A 400 -9.93 -12.97 13.35
CA LEU A 400 -11.14 -13.11 12.53
C LEU A 400 -12.31 -12.30 13.11
N ASP A 401 -12.48 -12.30 14.42
CA ASP A 401 -13.51 -11.54 15.10
C ASP A 401 -13.27 -10.03 14.97
N PHE A 402 -12.02 -9.58 15.11
CA PHE A 402 -11.65 -8.18 14.93
C PHE A 402 -11.92 -7.67 13.51
N ILE A 403 -11.41 -8.36 12.48
CA ILE A 403 -11.65 -7.92 11.09
C ILE A 403 -13.11 -8.06 10.70
N GLY A 404 -13.83 -9.07 11.22
CA GLY A 404 -15.27 -9.22 11.07
C GLY A 404 -16.02 -8.04 11.66
N TRP A 405 -15.67 -7.61 12.88
CA TRP A 405 -16.25 -6.45 13.53
C TRP A 405 -15.98 -5.15 12.76
N CYS A 406 -14.76 -4.95 12.26
CA CYS A 406 -14.40 -3.77 11.45
C CYS A 406 -15.32 -3.59 10.23
N VAL A 407 -15.77 -4.69 9.60
CA VAL A 407 -16.54 -4.64 8.34
C VAL A 407 -18.03 -4.92 8.49
N SER A 408 -18.51 -5.22 9.70
CA SER A 408 -19.91 -5.58 9.92
C SER A 408 -20.60 -4.79 11.01
N SER A 409 -19.90 -4.32 12.07
CA SER A 409 -20.49 -3.50 13.12
C SER A 409 -20.75 -2.08 12.64
N ASP A 410 -21.68 -1.37 13.32
CA ASP A 410 -21.95 0.04 13.01
C ASP A 410 -20.73 0.94 13.27
N GLU A 411 -20.00 0.69 14.34
CA GLU A 411 -18.80 1.45 14.70
C GLU A 411 -17.63 1.14 13.78
N GLY A 412 -17.33 -0.15 13.54
CA GLY A 412 -16.25 -0.57 12.65
C GLY A 412 -16.46 -0.04 11.23
N THR A 413 -17.66 -0.22 10.65
CA THR A 413 -17.96 0.26 9.30
C THR A 413 -17.97 1.79 9.20
N GLN A 414 -18.36 2.50 10.27
CA GLN A 414 -18.25 3.95 10.32
C GLN A 414 -16.78 4.39 10.37
N ALA A 415 -15.97 3.77 11.21
CA ALA A 415 -14.54 4.07 11.29
C ALA A 415 -13.82 3.79 9.97
N MET A 416 -14.11 2.68 9.30
CA MET A 416 -13.57 2.39 7.97
C MET A 416 -13.94 3.47 6.94
N SER A 417 -15.19 3.94 6.98
CA SER A 417 -15.64 5.05 6.14
C SER A 417 -14.93 6.38 6.47
N ASP A 418 -14.74 6.67 7.76
CA ASP A 418 -14.06 7.89 8.22
C ASP A 418 -12.55 7.89 7.87
N MET A 419 -11.93 6.70 7.77
CA MET A 419 -10.59 6.51 7.19
C MET A 419 -10.55 6.77 5.67
N GLY A 420 -11.68 7.00 5.03
CA GLY A 420 -11.79 7.17 3.57
C GLY A 420 -11.86 5.84 2.80
N PHE A 421 -12.07 4.71 3.47
CA PHE A 421 -12.13 3.40 2.82
C PHE A 421 -13.52 3.12 2.23
N THR A 422 -13.53 2.72 0.95
CA THR A 422 -14.68 2.06 0.34
C THR A 422 -14.50 0.55 0.51
N ILE A 423 -15.15 -0.02 1.51
CA ILE A 423 -15.00 -1.45 1.82
C ILE A 423 -15.89 -2.31 0.93
N PRO A 424 -15.40 -3.47 0.40
CA PRO A 424 -16.16 -4.34 -0.49
C PRO A 424 -17.14 -5.26 0.26
N PHE A 425 -17.79 -4.78 1.32
CA PHE A 425 -18.68 -5.57 2.17
C PHE A 425 -20.11 -5.04 2.16
N LYS A 426 -21.07 -5.93 2.51
CA LYS A 426 -22.52 -5.64 2.45
C LYS A 426 -22.95 -4.50 3.36
N ASN A 427 -22.22 -4.24 4.44
CA ASN A 427 -22.56 -3.23 5.45
C ASN A 427 -21.76 -1.91 5.27
N ALA A 428 -21.09 -1.72 4.13
CA ALA A 428 -20.31 -0.51 3.85
C ALA A 428 -21.15 0.76 4.06
N LYS A 429 -20.56 1.75 4.74
CA LYS A 429 -21.15 3.08 4.90
C LYS A 429 -20.81 3.96 3.68
N GLU A 430 -21.57 5.05 3.52
CA GLU A 430 -21.25 6.04 2.50
C GLU A 430 -19.93 6.74 2.82
N ASN A 431 -19.04 6.81 1.84
CA ASN A 431 -17.72 7.40 2.01
C ASN A 431 -17.77 8.92 1.81
N PRO A 432 -17.31 9.75 2.78
CA PRO A 432 -17.31 11.21 2.65
C PRO A 432 -16.28 11.73 1.63
N ASN A 433 -15.26 10.96 1.29
CA ASN A 433 -14.15 11.31 0.43
C ASN A 433 -14.61 11.78 -0.96
N VAL A 434 -14.24 13.00 -1.35
CA VAL A 434 -14.67 13.61 -2.64
C VAL A 434 -14.10 12.88 -3.85
N PHE A 435 -12.96 12.19 -3.74
CA PHE A 435 -12.39 11.40 -4.82
C PHE A 435 -13.17 10.11 -5.07
N VAL A 436 -13.66 9.47 -4.00
CA VAL A 436 -14.57 8.32 -4.09
C VAL A 436 -15.92 8.74 -4.70
N LYS A 437 -16.42 9.93 -4.32
CA LYS A 437 -17.63 10.49 -4.94
C LYS A 437 -17.43 10.81 -6.41
N ALA A 438 -16.23 11.28 -6.80
CA ALA A 438 -15.90 11.52 -8.22
C ALA A 438 -15.91 10.23 -9.04
N ASP A 439 -15.31 9.14 -8.53
CA ASP A 439 -15.35 7.81 -9.17
C ASP A 439 -16.79 7.30 -9.35
N SER A 440 -17.57 7.39 -8.27
CA SER A 440 -18.98 7.00 -8.27
C SER A 440 -19.79 7.81 -9.29
N ALA A 441 -19.54 9.11 -9.40
CA ALA A 441 -20.23 9.99 -10.34
C ALA A 441 -19.85 9.67 -11.80
N LEU A 442 -18.57 9.42 -12.08
CA LEU A 442 -18.12 9.01 -13.40
C LEU A 442 -18.74 7.66 -13.82
N THR A 443 -18.77 6.69 -12.91
CA THR A 443 -19.41 5.39 -13.13
C THR A 443 -20.91 5.53 -13.38
N ALA A 444 -21.60 6.35 -12.60
CA ALA A 444 -23.02 6.65 -12.79
C ALA A 444 -23.31 7.39 -14.11
N ALA A 445 -22.36 8.17 -14.63
CA ALA A 445 -22.41 8.80 -15.94
C ALA A 445 -22.09 7.84 -17.09
N GLY A 446 -21.84 6.56 -16.81
CA GLY A 446 -21.56 5.54 -17.81
C GLY A 446 -20.09 5.51 -18.29
N LYS A 447 -19.17 6.17 -17.58
CA LYS A 447 -17.74 6.07 -17.87
C LYS A 447 -17.23 4.69 -17.44
N THR A 448 -16.24 4.17 -18.16
CA THR A 448 -15.63 2.86 -17.91
C THR A 448 -14.39 3.03 -17.06
N PRO A 449 -14.34 2.49 -15.84
CA PRO A 449 -13.13 2.49 -15.03
C PRO A 449 -11.98 1.73 -15.71
N VAL A 450 -10.75 2.21 -15.56
CA VAL A 450 -9.55 1.49 -15.92
C VAL A 450 -9.23 0.51 -14.79
N SER A 451 -9.36 -0.79 -15.05
CA SER A 451 -9.09 -1.81 -14.03
C SER A 451 -7.61 -1.89 -13.67
N TRP A 452 -7.33 -2.29 -12.43
CA TRP A 452 -5.98 -2.51 -11.95
C TRP A 452 -5.46 -3.88 -12.43
N ASN A 453 -4.42 -3.87 -13.26
CA ASN A 453 -3.76 -5.07 -13.78
C ASN A 453 -2.48 -5.40 -12.97
N PHE A 454 -2.33 -4.89 -11.76
CA PHE A 454 -1.17 -5.14 -10.89
C PHE A 454 -1.00 -6.63 -10.60
N THR A 455 -2.11 -7.35 -10.57
CA THR A 455 -2.15 -8.81 -10.36
C THR A 455 -1.47 -9.61 -11.48
N THR A 456 -1.24 -8.99 -12.63
CA THR A 456 -0.61 -9.64 -13.79
C THR A 456 0.83 -9.23 -13.99
N MET A 457 1.30 -8.20 -13.28
CA MET A 457 2.70 -7.79 -13.29
C MET A 457 3.58 -8.95 -12.81
N PRO A 458 4.74 -9.20 -13.43
CA PRO A 458 5.51 -10.43 -13.20
C PRO A 458 6.06 -10.60 -11.79
N SER A 459 6.67 -9.55 -11.25
CA SER A 459 7.37 -9.58 -9.95
C SER A 459 7.67 -8.17 -9.44
N GLU A 460 8.12 -8.05 -8.20
CA GLU A 460 8.67 -6.79 -7.67
C GLU A 460 9.99 -6.40 -8.36
N GLU A 461 10.80 -7.37 -8.76
CA GLU A 461 12.02 -7.15 -9.54
C GLU A 461 11.72 -6.47 -10.88
N TRP A 462 10.66 -6.88 -11.58
CA TRP A 462 10.22 -6.21 -12.80
C TRP A 462 9.82 -4.75 -12.53
N LYS A 463 8.99 -4.51 -11.52
CA LYS A 463 8.56 -3.15 -11.14
C LYS A 463 9.78 -2.28 -10.84
N ASN A 464 10.73 -2.76 -10.04
CA ASN A 464 11.95 -2.04 -9.68
C ASN A 464 12.86 -1.79 -10.89
N GLY A 465 12.94 -2.73 -11.82
CA GLY A 465 13.66 -2.57 -13.09
C GLY A 465 13.06 -1.45 -13.94
N VAL A 466 11.74 -1.41 -14.09
CA VAL A 466 11.01 -0.34 -14.79
C VAL A 466 11.21 1.01 -14.08
N GLY A 467 11.06 1.07 -12.75
CA GLY A 467 11.27 2.28 -11.96
C GLY A 467 12.66 2.86 -12.12
N SER A 468 13.69 2.01 -12.04
CA SER A 468 15.09 2.42 -12.23
C SER A 468 15.33 2.99 -13.64
N ALA A 469 14.75 2.37 -14.67
CA ALA A 469 14.89 2.84 -16.04
C ALA A 469 14.18 4.19 -16.27
N LEU A 470 12.99 4.39 -15.69
CA LEU A 470 12.25 5.66 -15.73
C LEU A 470 13.02 6.79 -15.04
N THR A 471 13.62 6.50 -13.89
CA THR A 471 14.44 7.46 -13.12
C THR A 471 15.68 7.85 -13.92
N ALA A 472 16.38 6.89 -14.56
CA ALA A 472 17.53 7.15 -15.41
C ALA A 472 17.14 7.96 -16.66
N TYR A 473 15.97 7.68 -17.25
CA TYR A 473 15.44 8.44 -18.37
C TYR A 473 15.13 9.90 -17.98
N ALA A 474 14.42 10.11 -16.87
CA ALA A 474 14.11 11.46 -16.36
C ALA A 474 15.39 12.25 -16.05
N ALA A 475 16.40 11.61 -15.48
CA ALA A 475 17.72 12.22 -15.22
C ALA A 475 18.54 12.52 -16.50
N GLY A 476 18.11 12.00 -17.66
CA GLY A 476 18.83 12.13 -18.92
C GLY A 476 20.13 11.30 -18.97
N THR A 477 20.24 10.28 -18.13
CA THR A 477 21.40 9.36 -18.08
C THR A 477 21.20 8.11 -18.91
N ASP A 478 19.95 7.82 -19.32
CA ASP A 478 19.61 6.73 -20.24
C ASP A 478 18.49 7.14 -21.20
N SER A 479 18.21 6.31 -22.20
CA SER A 479 17.21 6.52 -23.23
C SER A 479 15.87 5.86 -22.88
N TRP A 480 14.78 6.25 -23.59
CA TRP A 480 13.49 5.56 -23.49
C TRP A 480 13.56 4.09 -23.91
N ASP A 481 14.50 3.72 -24.81
CA ASP A 481 14.70 2.32 -25.21
C ASP A 481 15.10 1.43 -24.02
N ALA A 482 15.78 1.97 -23.02
CA ALA A 482 16.06 1.25 -21.77
C ALA A 482 14.78 0.97 -20.97
N VAL A 483 13.83 1.93 -20.93
CA VAL A 483 12.51 1.71 -20.33
C VAL A 483 11.74 0.64 -21.09
N VAL A 484 11.73 0.69 -22.43
CA VAL A 484 11.09 -0.33 -23.28
C VAL A 484 11.67 -1.72 -23.00
N THR A 485 13.01 -1.83 -22.92
CA THR A 485 13.70 -3.09 -22.62
C THR A 485 13.33 -3.61 -21.22
N ALA A 486 13.39 -2.76 -20.20
CA ALA A 486 13.01 -3.14 -18.84
C ALA A 486 11.53 -3.58 -18.77
N PHE A 487 10.65 -2.91 -19.50
CA PHE A 487 9.23 -3.22 -19.52
C PHE A 487 8.95 -4.54 -20.25
N VAL A 488 9.40 -4.70 -21.50
CA VAL A 488 9.02 -5.82 -22.39
C VAL A 488 9.88 -7.06 -22.13
N ASP A 489 11.21 -6.92 -22.22
CA ASP A 489 12.13 -8.06 -22.04
C ASP A 489 12.18 -8.49 -20.57
N GLY A 490 12.10 -7.53 -19.65
CA GLY A 490 11.98 -7.78 -18.21
C GLY A 490 10.72 -8.57 -17.89
N TRP A 491 9.56 -8.20 -18.46
CA TRP A 491 8.30 -8.93 -18.28
C TRP A 491 8.44 -10.41 -18.65
N ALA A 492 8.91 -10.68 -19.88
CA ALA A 492 9.08 -12.06 -20.34
C ALA A 492 10.07 -12.86 -19.50
N THR A 493 11.14 -12.21 -19.02
CA THR A 493 12.15 -12.83 -18.17
C THR A 493 11.57 -13.23 -16.81
N GLU A 494 10.91 -12.31 -16.13
CA GLU A 494 10.35 -12.57 -14.80
C GLU A 494 9.19 -13.57 -14.83
N LYS A 495 8.31 -13.50 -15.85
CA LYS A 495 7.26 -14.52 -16.02
C LYS A 495 7.85 -15.93 -16.23
N ALA A 496 8.97 -16.05 -16.94
CA ALA A 496 9.63 -17.35 -17.14
C ALA A 496 10.32 -17.86 -15.86
N LEU A 497 10.73 -16.99 -14.94
CA LEU A 497 11.31 -17.38 -13.64
C LEU A 497 10.25 -17.87 -12.64
N ALA A 498 9.00 -17.44 -12.81
CA ALA A 498 7.88 -17.84 -11.96
C ALA A 498 7.28 -19.21 -12.31
N GLU A 499 7.63 -19.81 -13.47
CA GLU A 499 7.23 -21.16 -13.91
C GLU A 499 8.20 -22.25 -13.43
#